data_d8f233545507a73f7fc9caf415c95b74
#
_entry.id   d8f233545507a73f7fc9caf415c95b74
#
_cell.length_a   1.000
_cell.length_b   1.000
_cell.length_c   1.000
_cell.angle_alpha   90.00
_cell.angle_beta   90.00
_cell.angle_gamma   90.00
#
_symmetry.space_group_name_H-M   'P 1'
#
loop_
_entity.id
_entity.type
_entity.pdbx_description
1 polymer ?
#
loop_
_entity_poly.entity_id
_entity_poly.type
_entity_poly.pdbx_seq_one_letter_code
_entity_poly.pdbx_strand_id
1 'polypeptide(L)'
;LEQDTLHLFRPIKLISAVGERDIVIESVEDAARELLTEWPDDDGESYYVAVKACFDCLHDNAATDSVRSAFVRAAVEAGILVEHLTGH
;
A
#
# COMPACT_ATOMS: atom_id res chain seq x y z
N LEU A 1 20.13 15.83 6.95
CA LEU A 1 19.89 15.53 6.64
C LEU A 1 19.29 14.91 6.18
N GLU A 2 19.05 14.52 6.21
CA GLU A 2 18.58 13.97 5.85
C GLU A 2 17.88 13.55 5.19
N GLN A 3 17.64 13.05 4.91
CA GLN A 3 17.09 12.65 4.23
C GLN A 3 16.24 11.80 4.26
N ASP A 4 15.46 11.83 4.48
CA ASP A 4 14.61 11.08 4.46
C ASP A 4 14.07 10.72 3.42
N THR A 5 14.13 9.97 3.04
CA THR A 5 13.68 9.61 1.90
C THR A 5 12.57 8.72 2.07
N LEU A 6 11.39 9.11 1.73
CA LEU A 6 10.25 8.24 1.65
C LEU A 6 10.44 7.30 0.48
N HIS A 7 9.89 6.10 0.61
CA HIS A 7 9.95 5.13 -0.47
C HIS A 7 8.73 5.33 -1.36
N LEU A 8 8.86 6.21 -2.31
CA LEU A 8 7.73 6.62 -3.15
C LEU A 8 7.48 5.65 -4.29
N PHE A 9 6.23 5.50 -4.65
CA PHE A 9 5.89 4.75 -5.85
C PHE A 9 4.74 5.47 -6.53
N ARG A 10 4.33 4.93 -7.68
CA ARG A 10 3.25 5.56 -8.44
C ARG A 10 1.98 5.53 -7.60
N PRO A 11 1.34 6.66 -7.40
CA PRO A 11 0.20 6.74 -6.49
C PRO A 11 -0.94 5.83 -6.91
N ILE A 12 -1.64 5.29 -5.92
CA ILE A 12 -2.86 4.56 -6.14
C ILE A 12 -3.90 5.10 -5.17
N LYS A 13 -5.14 5.05 -5.59
CA LYS A 13 -6.24 5.54 -4.80
C LYS A 13 -7.10 4.38 -4.37
N LEU A 14 -7.36 4.30 -3.09
CA LEU A 14 -8.24 3.28 -2.55
C LEU A 14 -9.62 3.88 -2.39
N ILE A 15 -10.61 3.19 -2.92
CA ILE A 15 -11.99 3.66 -2.82
C ILE A 15 -12.73 2.68 -1.93
N SER A 16 -13.11 3.15 -0.78
CA SER A 16 -13.79 2.30 0.18
C SER A 16 -15.22 2.09 -0.26
N ALA A 17 -15.64 0.84 -0.28
CA ALA A 17 -17.02 0.54 -0.65
C ALA A 17 -17.98 0.97 0.45
N VAL A 18 -17.51 1.02 1.66
CA VAL A 18 -18.37 1.32 2.79
C VAL A 18 -18.29 2.77 3.16
N GLY A 19 -17.11 3.28 3.18
CA GLY A 19 -16.92 4.64 3.62
C GLY A 19 -16.98 5.59 2.47
N GLU A 20 -16.90 6.79 2.79
CA GLU A 20 -16.87 7.80 1.80
C GLU A 20 -15.52 8.39 1.65
N ARG A 21 -14.51 7.72 2.13
CA ARG A 21 -13.19 8.30 2.08
C ARG A 21 -12.36 7.63 1.03
N ASP A 22 -11.82 8.44 0.17
CA ASP A 22 -10.84 7.99 -0.79
C ASP A 22 -9.47 8.27 -0.21
N ILE A 23 -8.60 7.29 -0.25
CA ILE A 23 -7.28 7.41 0.34
C ILE A 23 -6.25 7.24 -0.74
N VAL A 24 -5.32 8.16 -0.81
CA VAL A 24 -4.23 8.07 -1.78
C VAL A 24 -3.00 7.51 -1.08
N ILE A 25 -2.45 6.46 -1.67
CA ILE A 25 -1.25 5.81 -1.17
C ILE A 25 -0.15 6.07 -2.18
N GLU A 26 0.89 6.73 -1.76
CA GLU A 26 1.96 7.07 -2.67
C GLU A 26 3.34 6.73 -2.14
N SER A 27 3.42 6.02 -1.04
CA SER A 27 4.69 5.61 -0.50
C SER A 27 4.52 4.31 0.25
N VAL A 28 5.65 3.63 0.49
CA VAL A 28 5.64 2.42 1.27
C VAL A 28 5.18 2.73 2.69
N GLU A 29 5.59 3.90 3.19
CA GLU A 29 5.19 4.30 4.54
C GLU A 29 3.67 4.45 4.64
N ASP A 30 3.06 5.05 3.62
CA ASP A 30 1.61 5.17 3.59
C ASP A 30 0.94 3.81 3.54
N ALA A 31 1.48 2.93 2.70
CA ALA A 31 0.92 1.59 2.55
C ALA A 31 1.00 0.83 3.86
N ALA A 32 2.14 0.90 4.52
CA ALA A 32 2.32 0.18 5.77
C ALA A 32 1.34 0.69 6.83
N ARG A 33 1.20 2.00 6.90
CA ARG A 33 0.28 2.56 7.89
C ARG A 33 -1.14 2.09 7.64
N GLU A 34 -1.56 2.10 6.38
CA GLU A 34 -2.91 1.69 6.05
C GLU A 34 -3.14 0.23 6.39
N LEU A 35 -2.17 -0.61 6.05
CA LEU A 35 -2.29 -2.04 6.33
C LEU A 35 -2.35 -2.32 7.82
N LEU A 36 -1.60 -1.57 8.60
CA LEU A 36 -1.49 -1.87 10.02
C LEU A 36 -2.56 -1.22 10.87
N THR A 37 -3.26 -0.22 10.34
CA THR A 37 -4.22 0.52 11.16
C THR A 37 -5.65 0.48 10.64
N GLU A 38 -5.83 0.47 9.32
CA GLU A 38 -7.16 0.65 8.78
C GLU A 38 -7.64 -0.50 7.89
N TRP A 39 -6.87 -1.55 7.78
CA TRP A 39 -7.23 -2.61 6.84
C TRP A 39 -8.41 -3.41 7.36
N PRO A 40 -9.40 -3.67 6.52
CA PRO A 40 -10.61 -4.35 6.98
C PRO A 40 -10.44 -5.83 7.27
N ASP A 41 -9.45 -6.45 6.66
CA ASP A 41 -9.31 -7.90 6.77
C ASP A 41 -7.83 -8.23 6.86
N ASP A 42 -7.39 -8.64 8.03
CA ASP A 42 -5.98 -8.93 8.22
C ASP A 42 -5.69 -10.43 8.20
N ASP A 43 -6.62 -11.23 7.69
CA ASP A 43 -6.42 -12.66 7.59
C ASP A 43 -5.96 -13.13 6.24
N GLY A 44 -6.01 -12.28 5.25
CA GLY A 44 -5.70 -12.70 3.90
C GLY A 44 -4.24 -12.95 3.69
N GLU A 45 -3.93 -13.89 2.82
CA GLU A 45 -2.55 -14.18 2.49
C GLU A 45 -1.91 -12.98 1.79
N SER A 46 -2.65 -12.32 0.93
CA SER A 46 -2.11 -11.15 0.25
C SER A 46 -1.82 -10.02 1.21
N TYR A 47 -2.63 -9.88 2.25
CA TYR A 47 -2.37 -8.90 3.28
C TYR A 47 -1.01 -9.16 3.91
N TYR A 48 -0.78 -10.39 4.27
CA TYR A 48 0.46 -10.77 4.91
C TYR A 48 1.67 -10.49 4.02
N VAL A 49 1.53 -10.85 2.74
CA VAL A 49 2.60 -10.62 1.79
C VAL A 49 2.86 -9.12 1.65
N ALA A 50 1.80 -8.32 1.64
CA ALA A 50 1.96 -6.88 1.49
C ALA A 50 2.67 -6.28 2.69
N VAL A 51 2.33 -6.72 3.89
CA VAL A 51 2.98 -6.22 5.10
C VAL A 51 4.46 -6.58 5.06
N LYS A 52 4.76 -7.81 4.71
CA LYS A 52 6.15 -8.24 4.64
C LYS A 52 6.92 -7.45 3.59
N ALA A 53 6.28 -7.21 2.45
CA ALA A 53 6.94 -6.45 1.40
C ALA A 53 7.26 -5.04 1.86
N CYS A 54 6.34 -4.43 2.61
CA CYS A 54 6.59 -3.10 3.15
C CYS A 54 7.82 -3.09 4.05
N PHE A 55 7.88 -4.03 4.97
CA PHE A 55 9.02 -4.10 5.88
C PHE A 55 10.32 -4.36 5.14
N ASP A 56 10.27 -5.25 4.16
CA ASP A 56 11.47 -5.55 3.38
C ASP A 56 11.95 -4.29 2.66
N CYS A 57 11.03 -3.54 2.08
CA CYS A 57 11.40 -2.34 1.36
C CYS A 57 11.95 -1.28 2.30
N LEU A 58 11.35 -1.15 3.46
CA LEU A 58 11.81 -0.15 4.42
C LEU A 58 13.21 -0.47 4.92
N HIS A 59 13.63 -1.72 4.79
CA HIS A 59 14.98 -2.11 5.13
C HIS A 59 15.86 -2.27 3.89
N ASP A 60 15.38 -1.73 2.77
CA ASP A 60 16.14 -1.74 1.52
C ASP A 60 16.37 -3.13 0.95
N ASN A 61 15.49 -4.06 1.27
CA ASN A 61 15.59 -5.42 0.77
C ASN A 61 14.61 -5.73 -0.34
N ALA A 62 13.83 -4.74 -0.77
CA ALA A 62 12.86 -4.96 -1.82
C ALA A 62 12.61 -3.64 -2.54
N ALA A 63 12.17 -3.74 -3.77
CA ALA A 63 11.87 -2.55 -4.56
C ALA A 63 10.48 -2.03 -4.22
N THR A 64 10.29 -0.73 -4.40
CA THR A 64 8.98 -0.13 -4.13
C THR A 64 7.91 -0.68 -5.06
N ASP A 65 8.28 -1.07 -6.27
CA ASP A 65 7.31 -1.67 -7.19
C ASP A 65 6.75 -2.98 -6.64
N SER A 66 7.58 -3.73 -5.94
CA SER A 66 7.12 -4.97 -5.32
C SER A 66 6.08 -4.68 -4.26
N VAL A 67 6.31 -3.63 -3.48
CA VAL A 67 5.35 -3.23 -2.46
C VAL A 67 4.04 -2.81 -3.12
N ARG A 68 4.14 -2.02 -4.17
CA ARG A 68 2.95 -1.54 -4.85
C ARG A 68 2.11 -2.70 -5.36
N SER A 69 2.75 -3.65 -6.01
CA SER A 69 2.04 -4.81 -6.55
C SER A 69 1.40 -5.62 -5.44
N ALA A 70 2.13 -5.86 -4.37
CA ALA A 70 1.60 -6.65 -3.26
C ALA A 70 0.45 -5.92 -2.58
N PHE A 71 0.58 -4.61 -2.45
CA PHE A 71 -0.46 -3.81 -1.81
C PHE A 71 -1.74 -3.83 -2.64
N VAL A 72 -1.61 -3.67 -3.96
CA VAL A 72 -2.79 -3.69 -4.83
C VAL A 72 -3.48 -5.05 -4.74
N ARG A 73 -2.69 -6.12 -4.73
CA ARG A 73 -3.26 -7.44 -4.62
C ARG A 73 -4.01 -7.63 -3.31
N ALA A 74 -3.45 -7.11 -2.23
CA ALA A 74 -4.10 -7.19 -0.93
C ALA A 74 -5.41 -6.41 -0.94
N ALA A 75 -5.41 -5.25 -1.60
CA ALA A 75 -6.61 -4.43 -1.67
C ALA A 75 -7.71 -5.15 -2.44
N VAL A 76 -7.36 -5.75 -3.56
CA VAL A 76 -8.33 -6.49 -4.35
C VAL A 76 -8.90 -7.65 -3.54
N GLU A 77 -8.04 -8.34 -2.82
CA GLU A 77 -8.49 -9.48 -2.02
C GLU A 77 -9.42 -9.04 -0.91
N ALA A 78 -9.19 -7.85 -0.37
CA ALA A 78 -10.03 -7.32 0.70
C ALA A 78 -11.30 -6.66 0.19
N GLY A 79 -11.49 -6.62 -1.12
CA GLY A 79 -12.69 -6.01 -1.69
C GLY A 79 -12.64 -4.51 -1.80
N ILE A 80 -11.45 -3.95 -1.77
CA ILE A 80 -11.27 -2.52 -1.88
C ILE A 80 -10.98 -2.18 -3.33
N LEU A 81 -11.72 -1.21 -3.86
CA LEU A 81 -11.47 -0.78 -5.22
C LEU A 81 -10.19 0.03 -5.28
N VAL A 82 -9.44 -0.21 -6.33
CA VAL A 82 -8.16 0.47 -6.50
C VAL A 82 -8.19 1.22 -7.81
N GLU A 83 -7.81 2.47 -7.75
CA GLU A 83 -7.70 3.28 -8.94
C GLU A 83 -6.24 3.67 -9.10
N HIS A 84 -5.68 3.36 -10.27
CA HIS A 84 -4.30 3.70 -10.54
C HIS A 84 -4.24 5.12 -11.06
N LEU A 85 -3.57 5.97 -10.33
CA LEU A 85 -3.44 7.35 -10.74
C LEU A 85 -2.25 7.47 -11.67
N THR A 86 -2.50 8.03 -12.85
CA THR A 86 -1.41 8.27 -13.75
C THR A 86 -0.99 9.67 -13.49
N GLY A 87 0.06 9.79 -12.87
CA GLY A 87 0.44 11.13 -12.60
C GLY A 87 1.07 11.72 -13.81
N HIS A 88 0.87 12.80 -14.11
CA HIS A 88 1.65 13.61 -14.94
C HIS A 88 0.97 14.82 -15.34
#